data_d5b54bc56646677e732ace68b1d23dd8
#
_entry.id   d5b54bc56646677e732ace68b1d23dd8
#
_cell.length_a   1.000
_cell.length_b   1.000
_cell.length_c   1.000
_cell.angle_alpha   90.00
_cell.angle_beta   90.00
_cell.angle_gamma   90.00
#
_symmetry.space_group_name_H-M   'P 1'
#
loop_
_entity.id
_entity.type
_entity.pdbx_description
1 polymer ?
#
loop_
_entity_poly.entity_id
_entity_poly.type
_entity_poly.pdbx_seq_one_letter_code
_entity_poly.pdbx_strand_id
1 'polypeptide(L)'
;MRGVEGKEGKRRFGISYVVLVLALLVYLCAWGYTVFAAGWKAKSEAPQIDPIVKIIRGLRQYQQTTAAFPQTFNQVEAAVWKRPNSPPYGAGGHTLVLKNYYYLYSFISPTRCTLWAIPVGARAKEAPSYFLVIAPTERKKFKGPALDLKQASTITGEPTYTQLAMLGMIQQDDPPPKNR
;
A
#
# COMPACT_ATOMS: atom_id res chain seq x y z
N MET A 1 -32.56 -46.15 -58.60
CA MET A 1 -31.78 -46.17 -57.34
C MET A 1 -30.84 -44.98 -57.38
N ARG A 2 -31.14 -43.87 -56.69
CA ARG A 2 -30.29 -42.67 -56.59
C ARG A 2 -29.96 -42.46 -55.11
N GLY A 3 -28.67 -42.41 -54.82
CA GLY A 3 -28.08 -42.44 -53.53
C GLY A 3 -28.38 -41.20 -52.65
N VAL A 4 -28.58 -41.53 -51.39
CA VAL A 4 -28.66 -40.56 -50.27
C VAL A 4 -27.25 -40.51 -49.66
N GLU A 5 -26.35 -39.69 -50.22
CA GLU A 5 -25.09 -39.37 -49.63
C GLU A 5 -24.90 -37.83 -49.67
N GLY A 6 -24.88 -37.16 -48.59
CA GLY A 6 -24.50 -35.76 -48.61
C GLY A 6 -24.97 -34.85 -47.49
N LYS A 7 -25.53 -35.38 -46.36
CA LYS A 7 -26.02 -34.50 -45.27
C LYS A 7 -25.26 -34.60 -43.93
N GLU A 8 -24.38 -35.57 -43.74
CA GLU A 8 -23.69 -35.72 -42.44
C GLU A 8 -22.40 -34.86 -42.29
N GLY A 9 -21.75 -34.51 -43.40
CA GLY A 9 -20.51 -33.77 -43.36
C GLY A 9 -20.65 -32.31 -42.88
N LYS A 10 -21.76 -31.65 -43.19
CA LYS A 10 -21.98 -30.25 -42.82
C LYS A 10 -22.28 -30.03 -41.32
N ARG A 11 -22.84 -30.99 -40.61
CA ARG A 11 -23.14 -30.85 -39.19
C ARG A 11 -21.91 -30.99 -38.29
N ARG A 12 -20.92 -31.79 -38.69
CA ARG A 12 -19.67 -32.00 -37.90
C ARG A 12 -18.76 -30.78 -37.96
N PHE A 13 -18.70 -30.07 -39.07
CA PHE A 13 -17.94 -28.82 -39.16
C PHE A 13 -18.55 -27.69 -38.31
N GLY A 14 -19.85 -27.60 -38.18
CA GLY A 14 -20.50 -26.56 -37.36
C GLY A 14 -20.24 -26.77 -35.86
N ILE A 15 -20.26 -28.02 -35.39
CA ILE A 15 -20.04 -28.35 -33.96
C ILE A 15 -18.58 -28.05 -33.56
N SER A 16 -17.60 -28.41 -34.41
CA SER A 16 -16.17 -28.11 -34.16
C SER A 16 -15.90 -26.62 -34.09
N TYR A 17 -16.55 -25.82 -34.94
CA TYR A 17 -16.40 -24.37 -34.96
C TYR A 17 -16.98 -23.73 -33.67
N VAL A 18 -18.15 -24.19 -33.23
CA VAL A 18 -18.78 -23.71 -31.97
C VAL A 18 -17.92 -24.01 -30.76
N VAL A 19 -17.35 -25.23 -30.69
CA VAL A 19 -16.45 -25.61 -29.59
C VAL A 19 -15.17 -24.75 -29.58
N LEU A 20 -14.63 -24.44 -30.76
CA LEU A 20 -13.44 -23.61 -30.88
C LEU A 20 -13.70 -22.17 -30.45
N VAL A 21 -14.85 -21.59 -30.82
CA VAL A 21 -15.28 -20.25 -30.41
C VAL A 21 -15.51 -20.19 -28.91
N LEU A 22 -16.16 -21.21 -28.31
CA LEU A 22 -16.36 -21.29 -26.86
C LEU A 22 -15.03 -21.39 -26.10
N ALA A 23 -14.09 -22.21 -26.56
CA ALA A 23 -12.76 -22.33 -25.98
C ALA A 23 -11.99 -20.99 -26.04
N LEU A 24 -12.08 -20.28 -27.16
CA LEU A 24 -11.47 -18.96 -27.32
C LEU A 24 -12.08 -17.94 -26.35
N LEU A 25 -13.40 -17.94 -26.19
CA LEU A 25 -14.11 -17.05 -25.25
C LEU A 25 -13.70 -17.33 -23.79
N VAL A 26 -13.63 -18.61 -23.39
CA VAL A 26 -13.18 -18.97 -22.03
C VAL A 26 -11.72 -18.53 -21.83
N TYR A 27 -10.86 -18.72 -22.82
CA TYR A 27 -9.46 -18.26 -22.74
C TYR A 27 -9.36 -16.74 -22.59
N LEU A 28 -10.11 -15.97 -23.38
CA LEU A 28 -10.13 -14.51 -23.31
C LEU A 28 -10.69 -14.01 -21.97
N CYS A 29 -11.72 -14.67 -21.43
CA CYS A 29 -12.28 -14.34 -20.11
C CYS A 29 -11.27 -14.62 -19.00
N ALA A 30 -10.58 -15.78 -19.04
CA ALA A 30 -9.54 -16.13 -18.06
C ALA A 30 -8.36 -15.17 -18.12
N TRP A 31 -7.91 -14.85 -19.34
CA TRP A 31 -6.82 -13.88 -19.56
C TRP A 31 -7.22 -12.47 -19.12
N GLY A 32 -8.41 -12.01 -19.47
CA GLY A 32 -8.96 -10.73 -19.03
C GLY A 32 -9.06 -10.64 -17.51
N TYR A 33 -9.50 -11.72 -16.84
CA TYR A 33 -9.57 -11.78 -15.39
C TYR A 33 -8.18 -11.66 -14.72
N THR A 34 -7.17 -12.33 -15.26
CA THR A 34 -5.79 -12.25 -14.70
C THR A 34 -5.19 -10.85 -14.86
N VAL A 35 -5.38 -10.21 -16.02
CA VAL A 35 -4.93 -8.84 -16.27
C VAL A 35 -5.67 -7.84 -15.38
N PHE A 36 -6.99 -8.01 -15.25
CA PHE A 36 -7.81 -7.16 -14.39
C PHE A 36 -7.44 -7.31 -12.90
N ALA A 37 -7.25 -8.55 -12.43
CA ALA A 37 -6.84 -8.83 -11.05
C ALA A 37 -5.45 -8.28 -10.74
N ALA A 38 -4.50 -8.39 -11.68
CA ALA A 38 -3.17 -7.81 -11.56
C ALA A 38 -3.23 -6.26 -11.53
N GLY A 39 -4.03 -5.66 -12.39
CA GLY A 39 -4.27 -4.21 -12.41
C GLY A 39 -4.94 -3.70 -11.14
N TRP A 40 -5.85 -4.48 -10.54
CA TRP A 40 -6.48 -4.14 -9.27
C TRP A 40 -5.51 -4.21 -8.08
N LYS A 41 -4.63 -5.22 -8.04
CA LYS A 41 -3.56 -5.30 -7.02
C LYS A 41 -2.60 -4.11 -7.13
N ALA A 42 -2.14 -3.78 -8.31
CA ALA A 42 -1.27 -2.63 -8.55
C ALA A 42 -1.98 -1.30 -8.18
N LYS A 43 -3.27 -1.14 -8.50
CA LYS A 43 -4.06 0.05 -8.18
C LYS A 43 -4.40 0.16 -6.70
N SER A 44 -4.45 -0.95 -5.94
CA SER A 44 -4.66 -0.92 -4.49
C SER A 44 -3.39 -0.55 -3.71
N GLU A 45 -2.20 -0.76 -4.27
CA GLU A 45 -0.93 -0.34 -3.67
C GLU A 45 -0.57 1.12 -4.01
N ALA A 46 -0.89 1.60 -5.22
CA ALA A 46 -0.54 2.94 -5.69
C ALA A 46 -1.13 4.10 -4.85
N PRO A 47 -2.40 4.06 -4.37
CA PRO A 47 -2.95 5.13 -3.53
C PRO A 47 -2.33 5.22 -2.13
N GLN A 48 -1.59 4.21 -1.68
CA GLN A 48 -1.03 4.14 -0.33
C GLN A 48 0.30 4.88 -0.22
N ILE A 49 1.05 4.95 -1.31
CA ILE A 49 2.33 5.67 -1.36
C ILE A 49 2.09 7.18 -1.19
N ASP A 50 1.03 7.73 -1.79
CA ASP A 50 0.71 9.14 -1.71
C ASP A 50 0.50 9.69 -0.29
N PRO A 51 -0.30 9.07 0.60
CA PRO A 51 -0.46 9.56 1.97
C PRO A 51 0.84 9.48 2.77
N ILE A 52 1.61 8.40 2.66
CA ILE A 52 2.91 8.25 3.33
C ILE A 52 3.87 9.34 2.86
N VAL A 53 3.96 9.57 1.56
CA VAL A 53 4.82 10.60 0.98
C VAL A 53 4.41 12.00 1.46
N LYS A 54 3.10 12.29 1.51
CA LYS A 54 2.59 13.57 2.03
C LYS A 54 2.93 13.76 3.50
N ILE A 55 2.76 12.72 4.33
CA ILE A 55 3.12 12.77 5.75
C ILE A 55 4.62 13.03 5.90
N ILE A 56 5.48 12.27 5.22
CA ILE A 56 6.94 12.44 5.30
C ILE A 56 7.35 13.84 4.85
N ARG A 57 6.76 14.36 3.77
CA ARG A 57 7.03 15.71 3.29
C ARG A 57 6.68 16.76 4.34
N GLY A 58 5.50 16.64 4.96
CA GLY A 58 5.07 17.54 6.03
C GLY A 58 5.99 17.50 7.25
N LEU A 59 6.38 16.31 7.69
CA LEU A 59 7.31 16.13 8.81
C LEU A 59 8.68 16.77 8.52
N ARG A 60 9.22 16.56 7.33
CA ARG A 60 10.50 17.15 6.91
C ARG A 60 10.41 18.67 6.74
N GLN A 61 9.33 19.17 6.17
CA GLN A 61 9.12 20.62 6.04
C GLN A 61 9.05 21.30 7.41
N TYR A 62 8.35 20.68 8.38
CA TYR A 62 8.33 21.16 9.76
C TYR A 62 9.74 21.17 10.34
N GLN A 63 10.48 20.07 10.23
CA GLN A 63 11.86 19.94 10.71
C GLN A 63 12.79 20.99 10.09
N GLN A 64 12.68 21.25 8.80
CA GLN A 64 13.47 22.30 8.12
C GLN A 64 13.20 23.70 8.65
N THR A 65 11.96 23.96 9.06
CA THR A 65 11.56 25.28 9.57
C THR A 65 11.91 25.48 11.04
N THR A 66 11.84 24.41 11.85
CA THR A 66 11.98 24.47 13.31
C THR A 66 13.27 23.85 13.84
N ALA A 67 14.10 23.30 12.97
CA ALA A 67 15.31 22.49 13.27
C ALA A 67 15.06 21.22 14.08
N ALA A 68 13.80 20.84 14.32
CA ALA A 68 13.42 19.64 15.06
C ALA A 68 12.20 18.97 14.43
N PHE A 69 12.09 17.64 14.53
CA PHE A 69 10.85 16.97 14.20
C PHE A 69 9.74 17.34 15.19
N PRO A 70 8.46 17.38 14.73
CA PRO A 70 7.33 17.70 15.60
C PRO A 70 7.13 16.60 16.66
N GLN A 71 6.63 16.96 17.82
CA GLN A 71 6.26 15.95 18.82
C GLN A 71 4.94 15.25 18.45
N THR A 72 4.04 15.94 17.75
CA THR A 72 2.72 15.42 17.35
C THR A 72 2.33 15.88 15.94
N PHE A 73 1.38 15.20 15.33
CA PHE A 73 0.79 15.64 14.05
C PHE A 73 0.07 17.00 14.17
N ASN A 74 -0.45 17.34 15.35
CA ASN A 74 -1.10 18.64 15.56
C ASN A 74 -0.14 19.80 15.27
N GLN A 75 1.13 19.68 15.62
CA GLN A 75 2.13 20.71 15.32
C GLN A 75 2.39 20.83 13.81
N VAL A 76 2.43 19.70 13.08
CA VAL A 76 2.55 19.71 11.61
C VAL A 76 1.32 20.35 10.97
N GLU A 77 0.12 20.05 11.49
CA GLU A 77 -1.12 20.64 11.00
C GLU A 77 -1.10 22.17 11.15
N ALA A 78 -0.75 22.65 12.32
CA ALA A 78 -0.73 24.08 12.61
C ALA A 78 0.31 24.84 11.77
N ALA A 79 1.50 24.28 11.59
CA ALA A 79 2.61 24.98 10.96
C ALA A 79 2.69 24.79 9.44
N VAL A 80 2.38 23.57 8.95
CA VAL A 80 2.68 23.16 7.57
C VAL A 80 1.42 22.90 6.76
N TRP A 81 0.54 21.99 7.23
CA TRP A 81 -0.59 21.56 6.41
C TRP A 81 -1.72 22.58 6.38
N LYS A 82 -2.05 23.22 7.50
CA LYS A 82 -3.05 24.28 7.63
C LYS A 82 -4.39 23.93 6.98
N ARG A 83 -4.83 22.67 7.09
CA ARG A 83 -6.05 22.18 6.45
C ARG A 83 -7.28 22.66 7.22
N PRO A 84 -8.29 23.23 6.54
CA PRO A 84 -9.50 23.75 7.21
C PRO A 84 -10.31 22.64 7.90
N ASN A 85 -10.25 21.42 7.37
CA ASN A 85 -10.97 20.24 7.90
C ASN A 85 -9.96 19.12 8.13
N SER A 86 -9.03 19.29 9.08
CA SER A 86 -8.10 18.22 9.40
C SER A 86 -8.84 17.05 10.04
N PRO A 87 -8.45 15.80 9.69
CA PRO A 87 -8.99 14.64 10.35
C PRO A 87 -8.63 14.68 11.84
N PRO A 88 -9.48 14.15 12.71
CA PRO A 88 -9.18 14.09 14.13
C PRO A 88 -7.92 13.24 14.36
N TYR A 89 -6.97 13.80 15.10
CA TYR A 89 -5.78 13.09 15.55
C TYR A 89 -6.09 12.40 16.87
N GLY A 90 -5.82 11.09 16.92
CA GLY A 90 -6.00 10.30 18.13
C GLY A 90 -4.74 10.21 18.99
N ALA A 91 -4.87 9.61 20.18
CA ALA A 91 -3.78 9.35 21.13
C ALA A 91 -2.88 10.57 21.36
N GLY A 92 -3.44 11.71 21.75
CA GLY A 92 -2.66 12.92 22.03
C GLY A 92 -2.01 13.56 20.79
N GLY A 93 -2.51 13.28 19.60
CA GLY A 93 -1.96 13.80 18.35
C GLY A 93 -0.93 12.93 17.67
N HIS A 94 -0.71 11.71 18.17
CA HIS A 94 0.28 10.77 17.64
C HIS A 94 -0.29 9.84 16.56
N THR A 95 -1.60 9.76 16.40
CA THR A 95 -2.22 8.83 15.46
C THR A 95 -3.12 9.54 14.47
N LEU A 96 -3.21 8.97 13.27
CA LEU A 96 -4.00 9.48 12.18
C LEU A 96 -4.56 8.30 11.38
N VAL A 97 -5.87 8.29 11.14
CA VAL A 97 -6.48 7.36 10.18
C VAL A 97 -6.67 8.11 8.87
N LEU A 98 -6.05 7.61 7.81
CA LEU A 98 -6.18 8.20 6.50
C LEU A 98 -6.32 7.09 5.45
N LYS A 99 -7.42 7.12 4.69
CA LYS A 99 -7.81 6.05 3.79
C LYS A 99 -7.95 4.73 4.59
N ASN A 100 -7.29 3.67 4.16
CA ASN A 100 -7.35 2.33 4.79
C ASN A 100 -6.12 2.05 5.66
N TYR A 101 -5.48 3.09 6.19
CA TYR A 101 -4.29 2.96 7.05
C TYR A 101 -4.43 3.77 8.32
N TYR A 102 -3.99 3.15 9.39
CA TYR A 102 -3.76 3.78 10.68
C TYR A 102 -2.27 4.12 10.77
N TYR A 103 -1.96 5.39 10.93
CA TYR A 103 -0.61 5.90 11.10
C TYR A 103 -0.35 6.13 12.57
N LEU A 104 0.76 5.58 13.07
CA LEU A 104 1.25 5.81 14.42
C LEU A 104 2.62 6.48 14.32
N TYR A 105 2.67 7.71 14.81
CA TYR A 105 3.86 8.55 14.83
C TYR A 105 4.54 8.47 16.19
N SER A 106 5.88 8.38 16.22
CA SER A 106 6.67 8.46 17.43
C SER A 106 7.84 9.42 17.23
N PHE A 107 7.88 10.44 18.05
CA PHE A 107 9.03 11.32 18.18
C PHE A 107 10.14 10.59 18.95
N ILE A 108 11.34 10.52 18.40
CA ILE A 108 12.51 9.87 19.02
C ILE A 108 13.50 10.94 19.50
N SER A 109 13.81 11.90 18.64
CA SER A 109 14.72 13.00 18.92
C SER A 109 14.43 14.18 17.97
N PRO A 110 15.03 15.37 18.20
CA PRO A 110 14.91 16.47 17.26
C PRO A 110 15.27 16.14 15.82
N THR A 111 16.17 15.18 15.61
CA THR A 111 16.63 14.76 14.28
C THR A 111 16.10 13.40 13.83
N ARG A 112 15.18 12.77 14.59
CA ARG A 112 14.73 11.42 14.28
C ARG A 112 13.31 11.16 14.74
N CYS A 113 12.50 10.59 13.87
CA CYS A 113 11.15 10.13 14.20
C CYS A 113 10.82 8.83 13.46
N THR A 114 9.80 8.13 13.92
CA THR A 114 9.31 6.91 13.29
C THR A 114 7.83 7.02 12.93
N LEU A 115 7.43 6.24 11.94
CA LEU A 115 6.06 6.18 11.45
C LEU A 115 5.68 4.74 11.10
N TRP A 116 4.67 4.21 11.78
CA TRP A 116 3.98 3.01 11.36
C TRP A 116 2.82 3.37 10.44
N ALA A 117 2.60 2.54 9.42
CA ALA A 117 1.40 2.55 8.60
C ALA A 117 0.80 1.14 8.61
N ILE A 118 -0.30 0.96 9.31
CA ILE A 118 -0.95 -0.33 9.58
C ILE A 118 -2.27 -0.36 8.84
N PRO A 119 -2.52 -1.38 8.02
CA PRO A 119 -3.76 -1.47 7.28
C PRO A 119 -4.95 -1.67 8.23
N VAL A 120 -6.06 -0.98 7.95
CA VAL A 120 -7.32 -1.07 8.71
C VAL A 120 -8.50 -1.25 7.77
N GLY A 121 -9.64 -1.67 8.33
CA GLY A 121 -10.87 -1.87 7.55
C GLY A 121 -10.91 -3.20 6.81
N ALA A 122 -11.72 -3.28 5.75
CA ALA A 122 -12.03 -4.53 5.05
C ALA A 122 -10.80 -5.26 4.46
N ARG A 123 -9.74 -4.52 4.13
CA ARG A 123 -8.49 -5.07 3.56
C ARG A 123 -7.34 -5.18 4.57
N ALA A 124 -7.63 -5.04 5.85
CA ALA A 124 -6.60 -5.05 6.90
C ALA A 124 -5.72 -6.32 6.87
N LYS A 125 -6.28 -7.46 6.46
CA LYS A 125 -5.56 -8.75 6.40
C LYS A 125 -4.74 -8.96 5.12
N GLU A 126 -4.99 -8.19 4.07
CA GLU A 126 -4.38 -8.40 2.74
C GLU A 126 -3.33 -7.35 2.41
N ALA A 127 -3.45 -6.17 2.99
CA ALA A 127 -2.55 -5.06 2.69
C ALA A 127 -1.30 -5.11 3.57
N PRO A 128 -0.12 -4.76 3.03
CA PRO A 128 1.12 -4.78 3.81
C PRO A 128 1.15 -3.67 4.84
N SER A 129 1.85 -3.92 5.95
CA SER A 129 2.24 -2.88 6.92
C SER A 129 3.58 -2.27 6.53
N TYR A 130 3.76 -1.01 6.89
CA TYR A 130 5.01 -0.29 6.67
C TYR A 130 5.52 0.29 7.99
N PHE A 131 6.84 0.26 8.16
CA PHE A 131 7.55 0.97 9.22
C PHE A 131 8.61 1.86 8.58
N LEU A 132 8.71 3.10 9.04
CA LEU A 132 9.66 4.07 8.52
C LEU A 132 10.43 4.71 9.66
N VAL A 133 11.74 4.83 9.47
CA VAL A 133 12.61 5.69 10.26
C VAL A 133 12.94 6.89 9.40
N ILE A 134 12.68 8.08 9.92
CA ILE A 134 12.80 9.34 9.17
C ILE A 134 13.82 10.21 9.88
N ALA A 135 14.85 10.59 9.16
CA ALA A 135 15.84 11.60 9.54
C ALA A 135 15.84 12.73 8.48
N PRO A 136 16.52 13.87 8.71
CA PRO A 136 16.53 14.99 7.76
C PRO A 136 16.98 14.59 6.35
N THR A 137 18.04 13.79 6.25
CA THR A 137 18.65 13.38 4.98
C THR A 137 18.43 11.90 4.65
N GLU A 138 18.04 11.08 5.63
CA GLU A 138 17.91 9.64 5.48
C GLU A 138 16.46 9.18 5.71
N ARG A 139 16.08 8.12 5.03
CA ARG A 139 14.84 7.39 5.30
C ARG A 139 15.11 5.89 5.16
N LYS A 140 14.78 5.14 6.20
CA LYS A 140 14.71 3.67 6.11
C LYS A 140 13.26 3.25 6.05
N LYS A 141 12.91 2.41 5.10
CA LYS A 141 11.57 1.88 4.91
C LYS A 141 11.60 0.37 5.05
N PHE A 142 10.67 -0.15 5.82
CA PHE A 142 10.44 -1.58 5.97
C PHE A 142 9.02 -1.89 5.51
N LYS A 143 8.83 -3.03 4.84
CA LYS A 143 7.53 -3.55 4.41
C LYS A 143 7.39 -4.98 4.96
N GLY A 144 6.22 -5.32 5.46
CA GLY A 144 5.94 -6.65 5.99
C GLY A 144 4.48 -7.05 5.83
N PRO A 145 4.08 -8.18 6.43
CA PRO A 145 2.70 -8.65 6.41
C PRO A 145 1.76 -7.64 7.06
N ALA A 146 0.46 -7.87 6.91
CA ALA A 146 -0.53 -7.12 7.65
C ALA A 146 -0.35 -7.37 9.16
N LEU A 147 -0.04 -6.33 9.90
CA LEU A 147 0.08 -6.37 11.36
C LEU A 147 -1.23 -5.95 12.02
N ASP A 148 -1.50 -6.49 13.21
CA ASP A 148 -2.56 -5.99 14.06
C ASP A 148 -2.10 -4.70 14.78
N LEU A 149 -3.04 -3.80 15.06
CA LEU A 149 -2.80 -2.59 15.84
C LEU A 149 -2.17 -2.88 17.20
N LYS A 150 -2.57 -3.98 17.86
CA LYS A 150 -1.97 -4.40 19.12
C LYS A 150 -0.48 -4.71 18.96
N GLN A 151 -0.11 -5.45 17.92
CA GLN A 151 1.29 -5.80 17.65
C GLN A 151 2.17 -4.57 17.45
N ALA A 152 1.66 -3.58 16.71
CA ALA A 152 2.40 -2.35 16.47
C ALA A 152 2.44 -1.42 17.68
N SER A 153 1.36 -1.34 18.47
CA SER A 153 1.30 -0.48 19.65
C SER A 153 2.14 -0.98 20.83
N THR A 154 2.48 -2.26 20.86
CA THR A 154 3.42 -2.80 21.88
C THR A 154 4.86 -2.38 21.62
N ILE A 155 5.18 -1.93 20.42
CA ILE A 155 6.50 -1.46 20.06
C ILE A 155 6.53 0.06 20.23
N THR A 156 7.00 0.51 21.35
CA THR A 156 7.20 1.93 21.63
C THR A 156 8.59 2.38 21.15
N GLY A 157 8.62 3.52 20.48
CA GLY A 157 9.88 4.09 20.01
C GLY A 157 10.38 3.49 18.69
N GLU A 158 11.67 3.27 18.58
CA GLU A 158 12.32 2.68 17.40
C GLU A 158 12.64 1.21 17.64
N PRO A 159 11.97 0.26 16.94
CA PRO A 159 12.26 -1.16 17.07
C PRO A 159 13.65 -1.49 16.53
N THR A 160 14.28 -2.50 17.13
CA THR A 160 15.51 -3.09 16.62
C THR A 160 15.26 -3.86 15.31
N TYR A 161 16.33 -4.09 14.54
CA TYR A 161 16.25 -4.93 13.34
C TYR A 161 15.72 -6.34 13.64
N THR A 162 16.11 -6.92 14.78
CA THR A 162 15.63 -8.23 15.23
C THR A 162 14.12 -8.22 15.47
N GLN A 163 13.60 -7.20 16.14
CA GLN A 163 12.15 -7.05 16.36
C GLN A 163 11.39 -6.88 15.05
N LEU A 164 11.91 -6.10 14.12
CA LEU A 164 11.32 -5.94 12.79
C LEU A 164 11.34 -7.27 12.01
N ALA A 165 12.43 -8.02 12.06
CA ALA A 165 12.55 -9.32 11.41
C ALA A 165 11.56 -10.35 12.01
N MET A 166 11.36 -10.38 13.34
CA MET A 166 10.35 -11.22 13.99
C MET A 166 8.92 -10.91 13.53
N LEU A 167 8.64 -9.67 13.16
CA LEU A 167 7.36 -9.24 12.56
C LEU A 167 7.29 -9.50 11.05
N GLY A 168 8.29 -10.12 10.45
CA GLY A 168 8.37 -10.34 9.01
C GLY A 168 8.58 -9.07 8.18
N MET A 169 9.12 -8.01 8.81
CA MET A 169 9.41 -6.76 8.14
C MET A 169 10.75 -6.83 7.43
N ILE A 170 10.76 -6.50 6.14
CA ILE A 170 11.96 -6.51 5.29
C ILE A 170 12.28 -5.07 4.91
N GLN A 171 13.55 -4.67 5.07
CA GLN A 171 14.00 -3.36 4.62
C GLN A 171 13.87 -3.25 3.10
N GLN A 172 13.34 -2.15 2.63
CA GLN A 172 13.27 -1.82 1.22
C GLN A 172 14.28 -0.70 0.93
N ASP A 173 15.13 -0.95 -0.06
CA ASP A 173 15.97 0.11 -0.58
C ASP A 173 15.11 1.14 -1.31
N ASP A 174 15.34 2.41 -1.04
CA ASP A 174 14.73 3.46 -1.84
C ASP A 174 15.24 3.35 -3.29
N PRO A 175 14.36 3.42 -4.29
CA PRO A 175 14.82 3.46 -5.67
C PRO A 175 15.78 4.65 -5.84
N PRO A 176 16.86 4.49 -6.62
CA PRO A 176 17.80 5.57 -6.86
C PRO A 176 17.07 6.83 -7.34
N PRO A 177 17.50 8.02 -6.95
CA PRO A 177 16.87 9.25 -7.37
C PRO A 177 16.80 9.27 -8.91
N LYS A 178 15.59 9.41 -9.44
CA LYS A 178 15.43 9.64 -10.89
C LYS A 178 16.13 10.96 -11.20
N ASN A 179 17.29 10.88 -11.84
CA ASN A 179 17.94 12.03 -12.42
C ASN A 179 16.93 12.70 -13.36
N ARG A 180 16.49 13.88 -13.01
CA ARG A 180 15.72 14.78 -13.88
C ARG A 180 16.66 15.67 -14.63
#